data_9a18b702d8d3005faf421f0daf873f7e
#
_entry.id   9a18b702d8d3005faf421f0daf873f7e
#
_cell.length_a   1.000
_cell.length_b   1.000
_cell.length_c   1.000
_cell.angle_alpha   90.00
_cell.angle_beta   90.00
_cell.angle_gamma   90.00
#
_symmetry.space_group_name_H-M   'P 1'
#
loop_
_entity.id
_entity.type
_entity.pdbx_description
1 polymer ?
#
loop_
_entity_poly.entity_id
_entity_poly.type
_entity_poly.pdbx_seq_one_letter_code
_entity_poly.pdbx_strand_id
1 'polypeptide(L)'
;NEFIDQRTAGVANKKIEKNFSKFELEAVKAGMAKKIDILGKWFTPENDQEKDLLDPIYQDSVISIITIKDEIGLDIMRHTLTAQVLAKAVKNLYPNAKLAIGPTIENGFYYDVLFENPISIEDFPVIEKEMKKIIKTGRKIEKSLKSKKEAISIFDKLSEPYKKQIIKESDQTDNFQIYHQKDTNFHDLCRGPHLPNLKHVGAFKLTKLAGAYWKGD
;
A
#
# COMPACT_ATOMS: atom_id res chain seq x y z
N ASN A 1 -8.68 -25.36 15.82
CA ASN A 1 -7.41 -25.65 16.52
C ASN A 1 -6.31 -26.02 15.51
N GLU A 2 -6.55 -26.96 14.63
CA GLU A 2 -5.59 -27.39 13.59
C GLU A 2 -5.13 -26.23 12.69
N PHE A 3 -6.04 -25.33 12.35
CA PHE A 3 -5.74 -24.13 11.61
C PHE A 3 -4.82 -23.14 12.37
N ILE A 4 -4.94 -23.07 13.69
CA ILE A 4 -4.09 -22.22 14.54
C ILE A 4 -2.72 -22.85 14.73
N ASP A 5 -2.65 -24.16 14.88
CA ASP A 5 -1.41 -24.90 15.10
C ASP A 5 -0.52 -24.93 13.84
N GLN A 6 -1.10 -25.08 12.66
CA GLN A 6 -0.37 -24.99 11.40
C GLN A 6 0.25 -23.62 11.17
N ARG A 7 -0.30 -22.56 11.72
CA ARG A 7 0.27 -21.20 11.64
C ARG A 7 1.41 -20.98 12.62
N THR A 8 1.29 -21.53 13.84
CA THR A 8 2.34 -21.43 14.86
C THR A 8 3.57 -22.26 14.51
N ALA A 9 3.41 -23.32 13.73
CA ALA A 9 4.50 -24.20 13.27
C ALA A 9 5.35 -23.59 12.14
N GLY A 10 5.17 -22.34 11.75
CA GLY A 10 5.99 -21.66 10.74
C GLY A 10 5.74 -22.11 9.29
N VAL A 11 4.60 -22.75 9.01
CA VAL A 11 4.20 -23.19 7.66
C VAL A 11 3.60 -21.99 6.88
N ALA A 12 4.33 -20.90 6.84
CA ALA A 12 3.88 -19.64 6.26
C ALA A 12 3.69 -19.65 4.72
N ASN A 13 4.16 -20.70 4.05
CA ASN A 13 4.13 -20.83 2.59
C ASN A 13 3.06 -21.82 2.08
N LYS A 14 2.23 -22.37 2.94
CA LYS A 14 1.12 -23.21 2.48
C LYS A 14 -0.09 -22.36 2.20
N LYS A 15 -0.61 -22.49 1.00
CA LYS A 15 -1.92 -22.00 0.64
C LYS A 15 -2.96 -22.65 1.57
N ILE A 16 -3.66 -21.84 2.36
CA ILE A 16 -4.73 -22.30 3.23
C ILE A 16 -6.03 -21.97 2.53
N GLU A 17 -6.67 -22.99 2.00
CA GLU A 17 -7.96 -22.87 1.34
C GLU A 17 -9.02 -23.47 2.25
N LYS A 18 -9.99 -22.68 2.66
CA LYS A 18 -11.13 -23.11 3.45
C LYS A 18 -12.33 -22.21 3.18
N ASN A 19 -13.50 -22.81 3.10
CA ASN A 19 -14.74 -22.05 3.06
C ASN A 19 -15.10 -21.59 4.47
N PHE A 20 -15.39 -20.30 4.63
CA PHE A 20 -15.81 -19.70 5.88
C PHE A 20 -17.13 -18.97 5.70
N SER A 21 -17.99 -19.05 6.72
CA SER A 21 -19.09 -18.12 6.87
C SER A 21 -18.58 -16.71 7.16
N LYS A 22 -19.41 -15.70 6.95
CA LYS A 22 -19.06 -14.30 7.24
C LYS A 22 -18.55 -14.12 8.68
N PHE A 23 -19.19 -14.78 9.65
CA PHE A 23 -18.80 -14.71 11.05
C PHE A 23 -17.44 -15.35 11.33
N GLU A 24 -17.20 -16.53 10.75
CA GLU A 24 -15.90 -17.22 10.87
C GLU A 24 -14.77 -16.40 10.26
N LEU A 25 -15.02 -15.74 9.14
CA LEU A 25 -14.04 -14.88 8.49
C LEU A 25 -13.64 -13.68 9.34
N GLU A 26 -14.59 -13.02 10.00
CA GLU A 26 -14.27 -11.91 10.91
C GLU A 26 -13.49 -12.40 12.14
N ALA A 27 -13.82 -13.55 12.69
CA ALA A 27 -13.09 -14.16 13.80
C ALA A 27 -11.66 -14.53 13.38
N VAL A 28 -11.49 -15.09 12.18
CA VAL A 28 -10.17 -15.42 11.60
C VAL A 28 -9.35 -14.15 11.40
N LYS A 29 -9.90 -13.10 10.80
CA LYS A 29 -9.22 -11.82 10.65
C LYS A 29 -8.71 -11.27 11.97
N ALA A 30 -9.56 -11.21 12.99
CA ALA A 30 -9.21 -10.71 14.31
C ALA A 30 -8.11 -11.54 14.98
N GLY A 31 -8.18 -12.86 14.87
CA GLY A 31 -7.18 -13.78 15.42
C GLY A 31 -5.85 -13.72 14.68
N MET A 32 -5.90 -13.63 13.38
CA MET A 32 -4.73 -13.57 12.51
C MET A 32 -3.97 -12.24 12.64
N ALA A 33 -4.68 -11.13 12.73
CA ALA A 33 -4.05 -9.83 12.94
C ALA A 33 -3.26 -9.73 14.25
N LYS A 34 -3.59 -10.56 15.26
CA LYS A 34 -2.90 -10.56 16.56
C LYS A 34 -1.73 -11.54 16.65
N LYS A 35 -1.78 -12.67 15.93
CA LYS A 35 -0.85 -13.80 16.15
C LYS A 35 0.19 -14.00 15.07
N ILE A 36 -0.04 -13.48 13.89
CA ILE A 36 0.87 -13.64 12.77
C ILE A 36 1.02 -12.28 12.13
N ASP A 37 2.24 -11.89 11.85
CA ASP A 37 2.55 -10.72 11.02
C ASP A 37 2.14 -11.01 9.56
N ILE A 38 0.84 -11.16 9.35
CA ILE A 38 0.26 -11.44 8.04
C ILE A 38 0.18 -10.13 7.30
N LEU A 39 0.79 -10.12 6.15
CA LEU A 39 0.62 -9.10 5.15
C LEU A 39 -0.64 -9.43 4.37
N GLY A 40 -1.79 -9.00 4.90
CA GLY A 40 -3.07 -9.51 4.49
C GLY A 40 -3.45 -9.22 3.06
N LYS A 41 -3.52 -10.29 2.31
CA LYS A 41 -4.22 -10.36 1.06
C LYS A 41 -5.23 -11.50 1.15
N TRP A 42 -6.48 -11.22 0.76
CA TRP A 42 -7.52 -12.21 0.65
C TRP A 42 -7.79 -12.49 -0.82
N PHE A 43 -7.83 -13.75 -1.22
CA PHE A 43 -8.40 -14.13 -2.49
C PHE A 43 -9.84 -14.59 -2.29
N THR A 44 -10.74 -14.13 -3.12
CA THR A 44 -12.05 -14.75 -3.29
C THR A 44 -12.00 -15.61 -4.54
N PRO A 45 -12.54 -16.84 -4.51
CA PRO A 45 -12.42 -17.77 -5.64
C PRO A 45 -13.03 -17.28 -6.92
N GLU A 46 -14.02 -16.41 -6.81
CA GLU A 46 -14.80 -15.97 -7.95
C GLU A 46 -14.07 -15.01 -8.88
N ASN A 47 -12.98 -14.34 -8.41
CA ASN A 47 -12.31 -13.31 -9.20
C ASN A 47 -10.81 -13.16 -8.95
N ASP A 48 -10.15 -14.01 -8.18
CA ASP A 48 -8.75 -13.86 -7.74
C ASP A 48 -8.42 -12.43 -7.22
N GLN A 49 -9.42 -11.81 -6.57
CA GLN A 49 -9.27 -10.43 -6.13
C GLN A 49 -8.44 -10.31 -4.88
N GLU A 50 -7.45 -9.48 -4.99
CA GLU A 50 -6.61 -9.09 -3.87
C GLU A 50 -7.34 -8.08 -2.99
N LYS A 51 -7.36 -8.34 -1.69
CA LYS A 51 -8.03 -7.49 -0.69
C LYS A 51 -7.06 -7.09 0.41
N ASP A 52 -7.22 -5.89 0.95
CA ASP A 52 -6.52 -5.53 2.19
C ASP A 52 -6.99 -6.41 3.35
N LEU A 53 -6.11 -6.64 4.32
CA LEU A 53 -6.40 -7.46 5.48
C LEU A 53 -7.67 -7.02 6.24
N LEU A 54 -7.97 -5.74 6.22
CA LEU A 54 -9.11 -5.14 6.93
C LEU A 54 -10.33 -4.93 6.05
N ASP A 55 -10.28 -5.32 4.77
CA ASP A 55 -11.46 -5.24 3.91
C ASP A 55 -12.56 -6.16 4.40
N PRO A 56 -13.80 -5.69 4.44
CA PRO A 56 -14.92 -6.53 4.84
C PRO A 56 -15.21 -7.58 3.77
N ILE A 57 -15.61 -8.77 4.22
CA ILE A 57 -16.10 -9.85 3.38
C ILE A 57 -17.58 -10.02 3.68
N TYR A 58 -18.42 -9.91 2.67
CA TYR A 58 -19.87 -9.83 2.83
C TYR A 58 -20.60 -11.13 2.49
N GLN A 59 -19.90 -12.10 1.92
CA GLN A 59 -20.44 -13.40 1.52
C GLN A 59 -19.48 -14.53 1.90
N ASP A 60 -19.97 -15.76 1.88
CA ASP A 60 -19.12 -16.93 2.05
C ASP A 60 -18.06 -16.96 0.94
N SER A 61 -16.82 -17.17 1.33
CA SER A 61 -15.69 -17.05 0.40
C SER A 61 -14.59 -18.04 0.77
N VAL A 62 -13.89 -18.52 -0.25
CA VAL A 62 -12.61 -19.20 -0.05
C VAL A 62 -11.52 -18.14 0.05
N ILE A 63 -10.65 -18.22 1.03
CA ILE A 63 -9.57 -17.25 1.23
C ILE A 63 -8.22 -17.94 1.19
N SER A 64 -7.25 -17.26 0.60
CA SER A 64 -5.83 -17.57 0.72
C SER A 64 -5.12 -16.45 1.47
N ILE A 65 -4.22 -16.83 2.36
CA ILE A 65 -3.43 -15.87 3.12
C ILE A 65 -2.08 -15.71 2.47
N ILE A 66 -1.70 -14.46 2.23
CA ILE A 66 -0.42 -14.11 1.64
C ILE A 66 0.49 -13.51 2.70
N THR A 67 1.75 -13.92 2.69
CA THR A 67 2.81 -13.45 3.59
C THR A 67 3.92 -12.78 2.79
N ILE A 68 4.85 -12.10 3.47
CA ILE A 68 6.04 -11.50 2.82
C ILE A 68 6.97 -12.54 2.15
N LYS A 69 6.76 -13.81 2.39
CA LYS A 69 7.53 -14.89 1.77
C LYS A 69 6.98 -15.30 0.40
N ASP A 70 5.76 -14.88 0.12
CA ASP A 70 5.12 -15.10 -1.17
C ASP A 70 5.51 -13.98 -2.12
N GLU A 71 5.66 -14.27 -3.41
CA GLU A 71 6.02 -13.29 -4.44
C GLU A 71 5.04 -12.09 -4.45
N ILE A 72 3.75 -12.39 -4.37
CA ILE A 72 2.69 -11.39 -4.26
C ILE A 72 2.85 -10.54 -2.98
N GLY A 73 3.22 -11.15 -1.86
CA GLY A 73 3.47 -10.44 -0.60
C GLY A 73 4.66 -9.49 -0.70
N LEU A 74 5.70 -9.88 -1.43
CA LEU A 74 6.82 -9.01 -1.72
C LEU A 74 6.41 -7.82 -2.60
N ASP A 75 5.52 -8.04 -3.56
CA ASP A 75 5.00 -6.97 -4.42
C ASP A 75 4.15 -5.96 -3.63
N ILE A 76 3.29 -6.43 -2.71
CA ILE A 76 2.56 -5.56 -1.78
C ILE A 76 3.52 -4.72 -0.92
N MET A 77 4.61 -5.33 -0.46
CA MET A 77 5.63 -4.61 0.30
C MET A 77 6.32 -3.53 -0.54
N ARG A 78 6.68 -3.83 -1.79
CA ARG A 78 7.23 -2.86 -2.75
C ARG A 78 6.25 -1.72 -2.99
N HIS A 79 4.97 -2.06 -3.19
CA HIS A 79 3.91 -1.07 -3.38
C HIS A 79 3.75 -0.17 -2.14
N THR A 80 3.82 -0.73 -0.96
CA THR A 80 3.80 0.05 0.28
C THR A 80 5.04 0.93 0.43
N LEU A 81 6.22 0.42 0.07
CA LEU A 81 7.46 1.19 0.06
C LEU A 81 7.36 2.40 -0.85
N THR A 82 6.85 2.24 -2.05
CA THR A 82 6.73 3.36 -2.99
C THR A 82 5.65 4.35 -2.57
N ALA A 83 4.40 3.91 -2.38
CA ALA A 83 3.25 4.80 -2.20
C ALA A 83 3.12 5.37 -0.77
N GLN A 84 3.59 4.65 0.24
CA GLN A 84 3.41 5.07 1.64
C GLN A 84 4.72 5.50 2.31
N VAL A 85 5.86 5.03 1.87
CA VAL A 85 7.14 5.33 2.53
C VAL A 85 7.95 6.34 1.71
N LEU A 86 8.27 6.04 0.45
CA LEU A 86 9.04 6.95 -0.40
C LEU A 86 8.26 8.24 -0.66
N ALA A 87 7.01 8.15 -1.08
CA ALA A 87 6.18 9.32 -1.35
C ALA A 87 6.07 10.24 -0.12
N LYS A 88 5.84 9.66 1.07
CA LYS A 88 5.82 10.43 2.31
C LYS A 88 7.19 11.04 2.65
N ALA A 89 8.29 10.30 2.48
CA ALA A 89 9.64 10.81 2.74
C ALA A 89 9.95 12.01 1.84
N VAL A 90 9.58 11.91 0.55
CA VAL A 90 9.70 13.03 -0.39
C VAL A 90 8.89 14.24 0.09
N LYS A 91 7.63 14.07 0.47
CA LYS A 91 6.80 15.18 0.97
C LYS A 91 7.33 15.79 2.26
N ASN A 92 7.94 15.01 3.15
CA ASN A 92 8.55 15.51 4.38
C ASN A 92 9.79 16.36 4.09
N LEU A 93 10.61 15.98 3.12
CA LEU A 93 11.86 16.66 2.79
C LEU A 93 11.66 17.78 1.77
N TYR A 94 10.73 17.60 0.84
CA TYR A 94 10.42 18.50 -0.27
C TYR A 94 8.91 18.80 -0.31
N PRO A 95 8.41 19.66 0.58
CA PRO A 95 6.95 19.90 0.70
C PRO A 95 6.26 20.37 -0.58
N ASN A 96 6.99 21.09 -1.44
CA ASN A 96 6.48 21.59 -2.72
C ASN A 96 6.50 20.56 -3.85
N ALA A 97 7.20 19.42 -3.67
CA ALA A 97 7.21 18.35 -4.64
C ALA A 97 5.78 17.83 -4.92
N LYS A 98 5.49 17.47 -6.16
CA LYS A 98 4.19 16.96 -6.59
C LYS A 98 4.30 15.48 -6.93
N LEU A 99 3.43 14.71 -6.34
CA LEU A 99 3.41 13.26 -6.48
C LEU A 99 2.56 12.86 -7.69
N ALA A 100 3.11 12.05 -8.59
CA ALA A 100 2.37 11.52 -9.73
C ALA A 100 1.95 10.06 -9.47
N ILE A 101 2.72 9.10 -9.94
CA ILE A 101 2.44 7.68 -9.80
C ILE A 101 3.66 6.92 -9.29
N GLY A 102 3.43 5.81 -8.59
CA GLY A 102 4.47 4.96 -8.02
C GLY A 102 4.13 3.48 -8.13
N PRO A 103 4.27 2.86 -9.31
CA PRO A 103 4.02 1.45 -9.48
C PRO A 103 5.16 0.58 -8.97
N THR A 104 4.86 -0.71 -8.79
CA THR A 104 5.84 -1.77 -8.66
C THR A 104 6.31 -2.23 -10.02
N ILE A 105 7.50 -2.80 -10.06
CA ILE A 105 8.11 -3.47 -11.21
C ILE A 105 8.68 -4.81 -10.75
N GLU A 106 9.05 -5.68 -11.69
CA GLU A 106 9.50 -7.05 -11.41
C GLU A 106 10.50 -7.16 -10.25
N ASN A 107 11.51 -6.30 -10.20
CA ASN A 107 12.56 -6.34 -9.19
C ASN A 107 12.65 -5.07 -8.32
N GLY A 108 11.55 -4.30 -8.20
CA GLY A 108 11.60 -3.06 -7.45
C GLY A 108 10.33 -2.23 -7.53
N PHE A 109 10.55 -0.94 -7.43
CA PHE A 109 9.51 0.08 -7.51
C PHE A 109 10.12 1.41 -7.96
N TYR A 110 9.28 2.34 -8.41
CA TYR A 110 9.68 3.73 -8.61
C TYR A 110 8.55 4.68 -8.21
N TYR A 111 8.83 5.96 -8.20
CA TYR A 111 7.83 6.99 -8.03
C TYR A 111 8.17 8.20 -8.91
N ASP A 112 7.22 8.62 -9.73
CA ASP A 112 7.35 9.82 -10.54
C ASP A 112 6.98 11.03 -9.69
N VAL A 113 7.91 11.97 -9.58
CA VAL A 113 7.80 13.15 -8.72
C VAL A 113 8.27 14.38 -9.51
N LEU A 114 7.46 15.44 -9.49
CA LEU A 114 7.92 16.75 -9.91
C LEU A 114 8.53 17.49 -8.72
N PHE A 115 9.82 17.73 -8.76
CA PHE A 115 10.53 18.53 -7.77
C PHE A 115 10.60 20.00 -8.23
N GLU A 116 10.53 20.93 -7.29
CA GLU A 116 10.72 22.36 -7.55
C GLU A 116 12.15 22.65 -8.03
N ASN A 117 13.13 22.02 -7.39
CA ASN A 117 14.53 22.02 -7.82
C ASN A 117 14.96 20.58 -8.10
N PRO A 118 15.70 20.32 -9.19
CA PRO A 118 16.18 18.99 -9.49
C PRO A 118 16.97 18.38 -8.34
N ILE A 119 16.73 17.10 -8.08
CA ILE A 119 17.52 16.31 -7.12
C ILE A 119 18.58 15.48 -7.86
N SER A 120 19.54 14.96 -7.12
CA SER A 120 20.59 14.08 -7.61
C SER A 120 20.62 12.77 -6.83
N ILE A 121 21.45 11.81 -7.26
CA ILE A 121 21.68 10.57 -6.52
C ILE A 121 22.35 10.81 -5.15
N GLU A 122 22.98 11.96 -4.97
CA GLU A 122 23.59 12.38 -3.70
C GLU A 122 22.53 12.67 -2.62
N ASP A 123 21.29 12.92 -3.02
CA ASP A 123 20.15 13.12 -2.11
C ASP A 123 19.60 11.80 -1.55
N PHE A 124 19.91 10.66 -2.18
CA PHE A 124 19.38 9.35 -1.79
C PHE A 124 19.64 9.00 -0.33
N PRO A 125 20.84 9.20 0.25
CA PRO A 125 21.07 8.90 1.66
C PRO A 125 20.14 9.67 2.61
N VAL A 126 19.80 10.90 2.28
CA VAL A 126 18.89 11.74 3.07
C VAL A 126 17.46 11.21 2.96
N ILE A 127 17.02 10.89 1.74
CA ILE A 127 15.69 10.31 1.48
C ILE A 127 15.58 8.96 2.17
N GLU A 128 16.55 8.06 2.00
CA GLU A 128 16.56 6.74 2.66
C GLU A 128 16.55 6.85 4.20
N LYS A 129 17.24 7.82 4.77
CA LYS A 129 17.20 8.08 6.20
C LYS A 129 15.82 8.48 6.67
N GLU A 130 15.13 9.32 5.91
CA GLU A 130 13.76 9.71 6.22
C GLU A 130 12.78 8.53 6.04
N MET A 131 12.92 7.75 4.99
CA MET A 131 12.15 6.51 4.79
C MET A 131 12.31 5.57 5.99
N LYS A 132 13.53 5.35 6.47
CA LYS A 132 13.80 4.51 7.65
C LYS A 132 13.15 5.06 8.92
N LYS A 133 13.08 6.40 9.09
CA LYS A 133 12.34 7.01 10.21
C LYS A 133 10.84 6.72 10.12
N ILE A 134 10.27 6.86 8.92
CA ILE A 134 8.84 6.58 8.67
C ILE A 134 8.53 5.13 9.01
N ILE A 135 9.33 4.19 8.52
CA ILE A 135 9.18 2.74 8.80
C ILE A 135 9.22 2.46 10.30
N LYS A 136 10.18 3.05 11.02
CA LYS A 136 10.32 2.87 12.48
C LYS A 136 9.09 3.31 13.28
N THR A 137 8.24 4.17 12.73
CA THR A 137 6.98 4.55 13.41
C THR A 137 6.03 3.39 13.55
N GLY A 138 6.11 2.39 12.67
CA GLY A 138 5.22 1.23 12.64
C GLY A 138 3.74 1.60 12.45
N ARG A 139 3.45 2.80 11.91
CA ARG A 139 2.07 3.29 11.76
C ARG A 139 1.22 2.33 10.96
N LYS A 140 -0.05 2.26 11.32
CA LYS A 140 -1.08 1.58 10.54
C LYS A 140 -1.33 2.35 9.25
N ILE A 141 -1.61 1.60 8.20
CA ILE A 141 -2.08 2.13 6.92
C ILE A 141 -3.58 1.86 6.87
N GLU A 142 -4.34 2.89 6.68
CA GLU A 142 -5.80 2.84 6.65
C GLU A 142 -6.30 3.25 5.28
N LYS A 143 -7.33 2.56 4.79
CA LYS A 143 -7.99 2.82 3.52
C LYS A 143 -9.34 3.47 3.76
N SER A 144 -9.67 4.47 2.95
CA SER A 144 -11.01 5.03 2.85
C SER A 144 -11.47 5.02 1.40
N LEU A 145 -12.76 4.77 1.21
CA LEU A 145 -13.43 4.88 -0.08
C LEU A 145 -14.11 6.25 -0.18
N LYS A 146 -13.89 6.95 -1.27
CA LYS A 146 -14.38 8.31 -1.48
C LYS A 146 -15.08 8.43 -2.82
N SER A 147 -16.11 9.26 -2.87
CA SER A 147 -16.70 9.72 -4.12
C SER A 147 -15.69 10.54 -4.92
N LYS A 148 -15.90 10.65 -6.24
CA LYS A 148 -15.04 11.46 -7.12
C LYS A 148 -14.86 12.89 -6.61
N LYS A 149 -15.96 13.52 -6.15
CA LYS A 149 -15.95 14.89 -5.61
C LYS A 149 -15.11 15.02 -4.34
N GLU A 150 -15.27 14.08 -3.39
CA GLU A 150 -14.48 14.07 -2.16
C GLU A 150 -13.00 13.85 -2.42
N ALA A 151 -12.67 12.88 -3.29
CA ALA A 151 -11.30 12.58 -3.66
C ALA A 151 -10.61 13.78 -4.31
N ILE A 152 -11.27 14.47 -5.25
CA ILE A 152 -10.77 15.71 -5.84
C ILE A 152 -10.51 16.77 -4.76
N SER A 153 -11.46 16.95 -3.82
CA SER A 153 -11.33 17.94 -2.74
C SER A 153 -10.15 17.66 -1.82
N ILE A 154 -9.88 16.38 -1.53
CA ILE A 154 -8.73 15.97 -0.71
C ILE A 154 -7.42 16.37 -1.39
N PHE A 155 -7.22 15.99 -2.65
CA PHE A 155 -5.97 16.26 -3.37
C PHE A 155 -5.82 17.71 -3.80
N ASP A 156 -6.91 18.45 -3.91
CA ASP A 156 -6.87 19.90 -4.08
C ASP A 156 -6.31 20.60 -2.84
N LYS A 157 -6.81 20.25 -1.66
CA LYS A 157 -6.29 20.76 -0.37
C LYS A 157 -4.83 20.39 -0.12
N LEU A 158 -4.41 19.22 -0.58
CA LEU A 158 -3.03 18.75 -0.47
C LEU A 158 -2.11 19.33 -1.57
N SER A 159 -2.66 20.12 -2.49
CA SER A 159 -1.92 20.70 -3.64
C SER A 159 -1.24 19.62 -4.50
N GLU A 160 -1.93 18.49 -4.74
CA GLU A 160 -1.45 17.37 -5.58
C GLU A 160 -2.18 17.37 -6.95
N PRO A 161 -1.69 18.15 -7.92
CA PRO A 161 -2.38 18.35 -9.20
C PRO A 161 -2.48 17.07 -10.03
N TYR A 162 -1.44 16.23 -10.04
CA TYR A 162 -1.44 14.99 -10.80
C TYR A 162 -2.45 13.97 -10.27
N LYS A 163 -2.56 13.82 -8.95
CA LYS A 163 -3.59 12.97 -8.34
C LYS A 163 -5.00 13.47 -8.67
N LYS A 164 -5.20 14.78 -8.61
CA LYS A 164 -6.46 15.42 -9.00
C LYS A 164 -6.78 15.19 -10.48
N GLN A 165 -5.79 15.26 -11.35
CA GLN A 165 -5.95 15.01 -12.78
C GLN A 165 -6.34 13.55 -13.04
N ILE A 166 -5.63 12.58 -12.44
CA ILE A 166 -5.95 11.15 -12.55
C ILE A 166 -7.41 10.88 -12.17
N ILE A 167 -7.88 11.46 -11.05
CA ILE A 167 -9.27 11.28 -10.60
C ILE A 167 -10.25 11.90 -11.60
N LYS A 168 -9.98 13.09 -12.12
CA LYS A 168 -10.86 13.77 -13.09
C LYS A 168 -11.04 12.98 -14.37
N GLU A 169 -9.95 12.42 -14.90
CA GLU A 169 -9.90 11.68 -16.17
C GLU A 169 -10.41 10.24 -16.03
N SER A 170 -10.54 9.73 -14.82
CA SER A 170 -11.11 8.41 -14.58
C SER A 170 -12.59 8.36 -14.88
N ASP A 171 -13.06 7.31 -15.53
CA ASP A 171 -14.49 7.02 -15.71
C ASP A 171 -15.18 6.59 -14.41
N GLN A 172 -14.40 6.25 -13.40
CA GLN A 172 -14.90 5.89 -12.07
C GLN A 172 -15.58 7.10 -11.41
N THR A 173 -16.78 6.89 -10.91
CA THR A 173 -17.59 7.94 -10.26
C THR A 173 -17.52 7.90 -8.75
N ASP A 174 -17.21 6.73 -8.18
CA ASP A 174 -17.24 6.48 -6.74
C ASP A 174 -16.19 5.46 -6.33
N ASN A 175 -16.04 5.24 -5.01
CA ASN A 175 -15.12 4.24 -4.44
C ASN A 175 -13.64 4.45 -4.79
N PHE A 176 -13.19 5.70 -4.94
CA PHE A 176 -11.78 6.01 -5.03
C PHE A 176 -11.07 5.60 -3.74
N GLN A 177 -10.08 4.75 -3.86
CA GLN A 177 -9.32 4.26 -2.71
C GLN A 177 -8.24 5.27 -2.34
N ILE A 178 -8.34 5.80 -1.13
CA ILE A 178 -7.37 6.73 -0.56
C ILE A 178 -6.78 6.09 0.68
N TYR A 179 -5.46 5.92 0.65
CA TYR A 179 -4.70 5.37 1.76
C TYR A 179 -4.00 6.47 2.53
N HIS A 180 -3.98 6.34 3.84
CA HIS A 180 -3.29 7.27 4.72
C HIS A 180 -2.59 6.54 5.86
N GLN A 181 -1.52 7.12 6.35
CA GLN A 181 -0.89 6.66 7.58
C GLN A 181 -1.61 7.26 8.77
N LYS A 182 -2.06 6.41 9.67
CA LYS A 182 -2.79 6.83 10.87
C LYS A 182 -2.06 7.95 11.61
N ASP A 183 -2.80 8.94 12.09
CA ASP A 183 -2.29 10.12 12.82
C ASP A 183 -1.31 10.98 12.01
N THR A 184 -1.48 11.04 10.69
CA THR A 184 -0.75 11.95 9.79
C THR A 184 -1.68 12.59 8.78
N ASN A 185 -1.21 13.68 8.16
CA ASN A 185 -1.91 14.33 7.04
C ASN A 185 -1.50 13.77 5.67
N PHE A 186 -0.73 12.68 5.64
CA PHE A 186 -0.28 12.08 4.39
C PHE A 186 -1.37 11.17 3.82
N HIS A 187 -1.79 11.45 2.59
CA HIS A 187 -2.76 10.68 1.83
C HIS A 187 -2.20 10.38 0.45
N ASP A 188 -2.44 9.17 -0.05
CA ASP A 188 -2.14 8.81 -1.42
C ASP A 188 -3.32 8.15 -2.11
N LEU A 189 -3.47 8.43 -3.40
CA LEU A 189 -4.44 7.78 -4.28
C LEU A 189 -3.80 6.50 -4.83
N CYS A 190 -4.37 5.36 -4.52
CA CYS A 190 -3.77 4.09 -4.86
C CYS A 190 -4.82 2.98 -4.97
N ARG A 191 -4.56 1.98 -5.80
CA ARG A 191 -5.45 0.81 -5.91
C ARG A 191 -5.24 -0.21 -4.80
N GLY A 192 -4.14 -0.11 -4.05
CA GLY A 192 -3.79 -1.11 -3.06
C GLY A 192 -3.44 -2.48 -3.67
N PRO A 193 -3.45 -3.53 -2.87
CA PRO A 193 -3.46 -3.46 -1.41
C PRO A 193 -2.14 -2.97 -0.82
N HIS A 194 -2.16 -2.63 0.47
CA HIS A 194 -0.98 -2.27 1.24
C HIS A 194 -0.76 -3.19 2.44
N LEU A 195 0.46 -3.13 3.00
CA LEU A 195 0.72 -3.70 4.32
C LEU A 195 -0.21 -3.05 5.36
N PRO A 196 -0.70 -3.80 6.35
CA PRO A 196 -1.59 -3.25 7.38
C PRO A 196 -0.89 -2.20 8.27
N ASN A 197 0.44 -2.25 8.33
CA ASN A 197 1.27 -1.28 9.03
C ASN A 197 2.72 -1.32 8.51
N LEU A 198 3.48 -0.29 8.87
CA LEU A 198 4.86 -0.12 8.41
C LEU A 198 5.89 -1.05 9.08
N LYS A 199 5.53 -1.79 10.14
CA LYS A 199 6.45 -2.71 10.84
C LYS A 199 6.95 -3.86 9.95
N HIS A 200 6.19 -4.19 8.92
CA HIS A 200 6.49 -5.33 8.04
C HIS A 200 7.32 -4.93 6.81
N VAL A 201 7.67 -3.67 6.69
CA VAL A 201 8.54 -3.22 5.60
C VAL A 201 9.96 -3.72 5.84
N GLY A 202 10.48 -4.47 4.87
CA GLY A 202 11.83 -5.04 4.90
C GLY A 202 12.92 -4.05 4.44
N ALA A 203 14.08 -4.59 4.14
CA ALA A 203 15.21 -3.83 3.62
C ALA A 203 14.91 -3.27 2.21
N PHE A 204 15.44 -2.09 1.93
CA PHE A 204 15.31 -1.43 0.64
C PHE A 204 16.55 -0.58 0.32
N LYS A 205 16.69 -0.19 -0.93
CA LYS A 205 17.72 0.72 -1.40
C LYS A 205 17.19 1.54 -2.58
N LEU A 206 17.48 2.84 -2.61
CA LEU A 206 17.30 3.66 -3.79
C LEU A 206 18.52 3.50 -4.70
N THR A 207 18.31 3.18 -5.96
CA THR A 207 19.39 2.75 -6.85
C THR A 207 19.57 3.62 -8.09
N LYS A 208 18.50 4.30 -8.53
CA LYS A 208 18.53 5.04 -9.80
C LYS A 208 17.64 6.27 -9.73
N LEU A 209 18.12 7.36 -10.32
CA LEU A 209 17.35 8.53 -10.67
C LEU A 209 17.28 8.64 -12.19
N ALA A 210 16.11 8.92 -12.74
CA ALA A 210 15.91 9.13 -14.17
C ALA A 210 14.91 10.26 -14.39
N GLY A 211 15.05 10.97 -15.48
CA GLY A 211 14.01 11.89 -15.93
C GLY A 211 12.75 11.13 -16.35
N ALA A 212 11.60 11.72 -16.07
CA ALA A 212 10.30 11.22 -16.49
C ALA A 212 9.48 12.36 -17.10
N TYR A 213 8.63 12.00 -18.05
CA TYR A 213 7.68 12.93 -18.66
C TYR A 213 6.27 12.54 -18.25
N TRP A 214 5.50 13.50 -17.78
CA TRP A 214 4.11 13.25 -17.43
C TRP A 214 3.29 12.99 -18.68
N LYS A 215 2.81 11.74 -18.85
CA LYS A 215 2.02 11.30 -20.02
C LYS A 215 2.68 11.53 -21.38
N GLY A 216 4.00 11.66 -21.43
CA GLY A 216 4.74 11.81 -22.68
C GLY A 216 4.90 13.26 -23.17
N ASP A 217 4.53 14.25 -22.37
CA ASP A 217 4.76 15.67 -22.63
C ASP A 217 6.06 16.18 -21.99
#